data_424dc7220be4c697979e48eccf634c31
#
_entry.id   424dc7220be4c697979e48eccf634c31
#
_cell.length_a   1.000
_cell.length_b   1.000
_cell.length_c   1.000
_cell.angle_alpha   90.00
_cell.angle_beta   90.00
_cell.angle_gamma   90.00
#
_symmetry.space_group_name_H-M   'P 1'
#
loop_
_entity.id
_entity.type
_entity.pdbx_description
1 polymer ?
#
loop_
_entity_poly.entity_id
_entity_poly.type
_entity_poly.pdbx_seq_one_letter_code
_entity_poly.pdbx_strand_id
1 'polypeptide(L)'
;MIFMAYRDFKLAEVVKQFELSLVNARLFEDLVPINSSNWLNETLEISLNFALKSGSEKARSEFIVAPILLEMERINNQNFAIYSGINLDADKDRGLSGECDFILARGAMNYAIQSPIFALVEAKKNDVESGLAQCIAQMFGAQIINLRNHDENSISA
;
A
#
# COMPACT_ATOMS: atom_id res chain seq x y z
N MET A 1 1.08 -3.34 -28.41
CA MET A 1 -0.05 -3.55 -27.49
C MET A 1 0.32 -2.87 -26.18
N ILE A 2 -0.41 -1.81 -25.78
CA ILE A 2 -0.14 -1.13 -24.49
C ILE A 2 -0.84 -2.00 -23.45
N PHE A 3 -0.07 -2.66 -22.59
CA PHE A 3 -0.64 -3.39 -21.46
C PHE A 3 -1.05 -2.39 -20.40
N MET A 4 -2.28 -2.48 -19.91
CA MET A 4 -2.78 -1.75 -18.78
C MET A 4 -2.02 -2.17 -17.51
N ALA A 5 -1.74 -1.24 -16.62
CA ALA A 5 -1.09 -1.48 -15.33
C ALA A 5 -1.92 -0.88 -14.19
N TYR A 6 -1.60 -1.16 -12.95
CA TYR A 6 -2.32 -0.64 -11.77
C TYR A 6 -2.58 0.87 -11.82
N ARG A 7 -1.58 1.65 -12.24
CA ARG A 7 -1.66 3.12 -12.34
C ARG A 7 -2.64 3.65 -13.39
N ASP A 8 -3.05 2.80 -14.34
CA ASP A 8 -3.90 3.19 -15.46
C ASP A 8 -5.40 3.06 -15.13
N PHE A 9 -5.75 2.41 -14.01
CA PHE A 9 -7.12 2.26 -13.58
C PHE A 9 -7.74 3.58 -13.12
N LYS A 10 -9.00 3.78 -13.51
CA LYS A 10 -9.87 4.84 -12.99
C LYS A 10 -10.88 4.25 -12.02
N LEU A 11 -11.32 5.03 -11.02
CA LEU A 11 -12.21 4.54 -9.97
C LEU A 11 -13.50 3.91 -10.53
N ALA A 12 -14.14 4.56 -11.50
CA ALA A 12 -15.35 4.02 -12.12
C ALA A 12 -15.11 2.70 -12.87
N GLU A 13 -13.92 2.52 -13.46
CA GLU A 13 -13.54 1.30 -14.18
C GLU A 13 -13.29 0.15 -13.20
N VAL A 14 -12.53 0.40 -12.13
CA VAL A 14 -12.22 -0.59 -11.11
C VAL A 14 -13.48 -1.07 -10.38
N VAL A 15 -14.37 -0.13 -10.03
CA VAL A 15 -15.66 -0.45 -9.40
C VAL A 15 -16.49 -1.34 -10.29
N LYS A 16 -16.59 -1.02 -11.58
CA LYS A 16 -17.35 -1.81 -12.55
C LYS A 16 -16.71 -3.17 -12.85
N GLN A 17 -15.39 -3.18 -13.08
CA GLN A 17 -14.66 -4.40 -13.48
C GLN A 17 -14.63 -5.45 -12.38
N PHE A 18 -14.58 -5.02 -11.12
CA PHE A 18 -14.50 -5.91 -9.96
C PHE A 18 -15.82 -5.99 -9.17
N GLU A 19 -16.91 -5.46 -9.74
CA GLU A 19 -18.28 -5.50 -9.17
C GLU A 19 -18.34 -4.99 -7.72
N LEU A 20 -17.64 -3.87 -7.45
CA LEU A 20 -17.55 -3.29 -6.12
C LEU A 20 -18.73 -2.35 -5.82
N SER A 21 -19.04 -2.21 -4.55
CA SER A 21 -19.92 -1.14 -4.03
C SER A 21 -19.12 -0.19 -3.16
N LEU A 22 -19.26 1.12 -3.40
CA LEU A 22 -18.64 2.15 -2.57
C LEU A 22 -19.61 2.52 -1.45
N VAL A 23 -19.13 2.47 -0.21
CA VAL A 23 -19.89 2.85 0.98
C VAL A 23 -19.12 3.88 1.80
N ASN A 24 -19.83 4.83 2.41
CA ASN A 24 -19.25 5.71 3.40
C ASN A 24 -19.30 5.02 4.77
N ALA A 25 -18.15 4.77 5.36
CA ALA A 25 -18.04 4.17 6.68
C ALA A 25 -16.94 4.86 7.50
N ARG A 26 -17.14 4.94 8.81
CA ARG A 26 -16.08 5.36 9.74
C ARG A 26 -15.33 4.11 10.19
N LEU A 27 -14.13 3.92 9.64
CA LEU A 27 -13.39 2.66 9.80
C LEU A 27 -12.67 2.51 11.15
N PHE A 28 -12.43 3.62 11.87
CA PHE A 28 -11.47 3.64 12.98
C PHE A 28 -12.01 4.27 14.27
N GLU A 29 -13.34 4.31 14.47
CA GLU A 29 -13.95 4.99 15.63
C GLU A 29 -13.58 4.36 16.98
N ASP A 30 -13.39 3.05 17.01
CA ASP A 30 -13.14 2.30 18.24
C ASP A 30 -11.66 1.95 18.47
N LEU A 31 -10.75 2.50 17.67
CA LEU A 31 -9.33 2.19 17.82
C LEU A 31 -8.70 2.99 18.96
N VAL A 32 -7.92 2.29 19.78
CA VAL A 32 -7.08 2.93 20.79
C VAL A 32 -5.84 3.51 20.10
N PRO A 33 -5.59 4.82 20.21
CA PRO A 33 -4.41 5.43 19.63
C PRO A 33 -3.12 4.83 20.19
N ILE A 34 -2.15 4.56 19.33
CA ILE A 34 -0.80 4.14 19.72
C ILE A 34 0.08 5.38 19.75
N ASN A 35 0.85 5.55 20.82
CA ASN A 35 1.82 6.64 20.92
C ASN A 35 3.00 6.37 19.98
N SER A 36 3.35 7.36 19.18
CA SER A 36 4.57 7.35 18.37
C SER A 36 5.81 7.41 19.26
N SER A 37 6.89 6.77 18.81
CA SER A 37 8.17 6.87 19.51
C SER A 37 8.84 8.24 19.30
N ASN A 38 9.79 8.56 20.17
CA ASN A 38 10.62 9.75 19.99
C ASN A 38 11.37 9.73 18.66
N TRP A 39 11.84 8.55 18.23
CA TRP A 39 12.48 8.40 16.92
C TRP A 39 11.59 8.82 15.76
N LEU A 40 10.33 8.36 15.72
CA LEU A 40 9.41 8.76 14.67
C LEU A 40 9.10 10.25 14.72
N ASN A 41 8.88 10.79 15.92
CA ASN A 41 8.56 12.22 16.11
C ASN A 41 9.72 13.11 15.62
N GLU A 42 10.95 12.83 16.04
CA GLU A 42 12.15 13.55 15.61
C GLU A 42 12.39 13.41 14.10
N THR A 43 12.20 12.20 13.57
CA THR A 43 12.33 11.93 12.13
C THR A 43 11.34 12.75 11.33
N LEU A 44 10.07 12.74 11.70
CA LEU A 44 9.03 13.50 11.00
C LEU A 44 9.20 15.01 11.17
N GLU A 45 9.65 15.49 12.32
CA GLU A 45 9.96 16.92 12.52
C GLU A 45 10.97 17.44 11.49
N ILE A 46 11.99 16.64 11.19
CA ILE A 46 13.01 16.98 10.19
C ILE A 46 12.48 16.76 8.77
N SER A 47 11.87 15.62 8.50
CA SER A 47 11.58 15.15 7.15
C SER A 47 10.32 15.74 6.51
N LEU A 48 9.30 16.11 7.29
CA LEU A 48 8.05 16.70 6.77
C LEU A 48 8.30 17.92 5.90
N ASN A 49 9.22 18.77 6.32
CA ASN A 49 9.53 20.00 5.58
C ASN A 49 10.12 19.69 4.18
N PHE A 50 10.99 18.66 4.09
CA PHE A 50 11.54 18.20 2.82
C PHE A 50 10.45 17.59 1.94
N ALA A 51 9.62 16.70 2.49
CA ALA A 51 8.55 16.03 1.77
C ALA A 51 7.53 17.01 1.17
N LEU A 52 7.13 18.01 1.96
CA LEU A 52 6.11 18.99 1.54
C LEU A 52 6.66 20.02 0.54
N LYS A 53 7.89 20.50 0.74
CA LYS A 53 8.53 21.49 -0.14
C LYS A 53 9.01 20.89 -1.46
N SER A 54 9.50 19.65 -1.47
CA SER A 54 9.90 18.94 -2.68
C SER A 54 8.73 18.76 -3.66
N GLY A 55 7.52 18.61 -3.14
CA GLY A 55 6.30 18.53 -3.93
C GLY A 55 6.19 17.29 -4.81
N SER A 56 7.02 16.27 -4.64
CA SER A 56 6.94 15.00 -5.36
C SER A 56 6.26 13.88 -4.54
N GLU A 57 5.62 12.92 -5.22
CA GLU A 57 5.08 11.72 -4.57
C GLU A 57 6.21 10.90 -3.94
N LYS A 58 7.34 10.77 -4.64
CA LYS A 58 8.52 10.08 -4.14
C LYS A 58 9.02 10.65 -2.82
N ALA A 59 9.10 11.97 -2.68
CA ALA A 59 9.52 12.58 -1.42
C ALA A 59 8.55 12.32 -0.28
N ARG A 60 7.24 12.29 -0.53
CA ARG A 60 6.25 11.90 0.47
C ARG A 60 6.37 10.44 0.85
N SER A 61 6.58 9.56 -0.12
CA SER A 61 6.83 8.15 0.09
C SER A 61 8.06 7.92 0.98
N GLU A 62 9.20 8.54 0.66
CA GLU A 62 10.47 8.33 1.36
C GLU A 62 10.53 9.02 2.74
N PHE A 63 10.01 10.24 2.85
CA PHE A 63 10.21 11.09 4.04
C PHE A 63 9.03 11.12 5.00
N ILE A 64 7.85 10.58 4.61
CA ILE A 64 6.68 10.50 5.48
C ILE A 64 6.25 9.04 5.64
N VAL A 65 5.90 8.37 4.53
CA VAL A 65 5.29 7.05 4.58
C VAL A 65 6.29 6.00 5.07
N ALA A 66 7.49 5.96 4.51
CA ALA A 66 8.50 4.98 4.89
C ALA A 66 8.87 5.03 6.39
N PRO A 67 9.14 6.19 7.02
CA PRO A 67 9.37 6.26 8.47
C PRO A 67 8.20 5.73 9.31
N ILE A 68 6.95 6.02 8.91
CA ILE A 68 5.76 5.52 9.61
C ILE A 68 5.68 4.00 9.51
N LEU A 69 5.90 3.43 8.32
CA LEU A 69 5.87 1.98 8.12
C LEU A 69 6.98 1.27 8.90
N LEU A 70 8.19 1.85 8.96
CA LEU A 70 9.29 1.33 9.77
C LEU A 70 8.95 1.35 11.26
N GLU A 71 8.31 2.40 11.74
CA GLU A 71 7.81 2.45 13.12
C GLU A 71 6.77 1.37 13.38
N MET A 72 5.83 1.17 12.47
CA MET A 72 4.80 0.13 12.59
C MET A 72 5.43 -1.27 12.64
N GLU A 73 6.41 -1.56 11.80
CA GLU A 73 7.14 -2.83 11.79
C GLU A 73 7.88 -3.04 13.12
N ARG A 74 8.57 -2.01 13.60
CA ARG A 74 9.30 -2.03 14.86
C ARG A 74 8.40 -2.33 16.07
N ILE A 75 7.26 -1.64 16.20
CA ILE A 75 6.33 -1.86 17.33
C ILE A 75 5.59 -3.19 17.23
N ASN A 76 5.49 -3.79 16.05
CA ASN A 76 4.94 -5.11 15.84
C ASN A 76 5.99 -6.25 15.94
N ASN A 77 7.17 -5.97 16.51
CA ASN A 77 8.24 -6.95 16.74
C ASN A 77 8.67 -7.69 15.46
N GLN A 78 8.74 -6.97 14.34
CA GLN A 78 9.18 -7.52 13.05
C GLN A 78 8.32 -8.70 12.55
N ASN A 79 7.03 -8.68 12.85
CA ASN A 79 6.09 -9.74 12.44
C ASN A 79 5.61 -9.60 10.99
N PHE A 80 6.03 -8.57 10.28
CA PHE A 80 5.76 -8.39 8.87
C PHE A 80 6.94 -7.73 8.15
N ALA A 81 7.02 -7.95 6.85
CA ALA A 81 8.02 -7.36 5.98
C ALA A 81 7.42 -6.18 5.20
N ILE A 82 8.25 -5.17 4.92
CA ILE A 82 7.91 -4.01 4.09
C ILE A 82 8.73 -4.08 2.81
N TYR A 83 8.07 -4.21 1.66
CA TYR A 83 8.68 -4.16 0.35
C TYR A 83 8.36 -2.81 -0.28
N SER A 84 9.36 -2.11 -0.81
CA SER A 84 9.21 -0.79 -1.40
C SER A 84 9.62 -0.78 -2.86
N GLY A 85 8.79 -0.20 -3.75
CA GLY A 85 9.09 -0.07 -5.17
C GLY A 85 9.22 -1.41 -5.90
N ILE A 86 8.41 -2.39 -5.54
CA ILE A 86 8.45 -3.75 -6.11
C ILE A 86 7.27 -3.98 -7.04
N ASN A 87 7.51 -4.64 -8.17
CA ASN A 87 6.45 -5.07 -9.06
C ASN A 87 5.62 -6.21 -8.45
N LEU A 88 4.30 -6.05 -8.50
CA LEU A 88 3.33 -7.05 -8.13
C LEU A 88 2.59 -7.52 -9.39
N ASP A 89 3.08 -8.57 -10.02
CA ASP A 89 2.53 -9.11 -11.26
C ASP A 89 1.56 -10.26 -10.97
N ALA A 90 0.28 -9.94 -10.82
CA ALA A 90 -0.76 -10.91 -10.50
C ALA A 90 -1.49 -11.45 -11.74
N ASP A 91 -1.97 -10.56 -12.62
CA ASP A 91 -2.71 -10.91 -13.83
C ASP A 91 -2.55 -9.80 -14.88
N LYS A 92 -1.58 -9.99 -15.77
CA LYS A 92 -1.25 -8.98 -16.81
C LYS A 92 -2.38 -8.79 -17.83
N ASP A 93 -3.14 -9.83 -18.10
CA ASP A 93 -4.23 -9.76 -19.10
C ASP A 93 -5.38 -8.90 -18.57
N ARG A 94 -5.57 -8.84 -17.26
CA ARG A 94 -6.54 -7.98 -16.58
C ARG A 94 -5.99 -6.62 -16.13
N GLY A 95 -4.73 -6.31 -16.46
CA GLY A 95 -4.07 -5.08 -16.05
C GLY A 95 -3.59 -5.09 -14.58
N LEU A 96 -3.65 -6.24 -13.90
CA LEU A 96 -3.22 -6.38 -12.51
C LEU A 96 -1.72 -6.67 -12.44
N SER A 97 -0.94 -5.69 -12.85
CA SER A 97 0.51 -5.74 -12.81
C SER A 97 1.10 -4.34 -12.70
N GLY A 98 2.30 -4.23 -12.14
CA GLY A 98 3.04 -2.97 -12.02
C GLY A 98 3.67 -2.78 -10.66
N GLU A 99 4.39 -1.67 -10.52
CA GLU A 99 5.08 -1.29 -9.30
C GLU A 99 4.08 -0.80 -8.24
N CYS A 100 4.27 -1.26 -7.00
CA CYS A 100 3.58 -0.78 -5.81
C CYS A 100 4.56 0.04 -4.96
N ASP A 101 4.11 1.17 -4.40
CA ASP A 101 4.96 1.99 -3.53
C ASP A 101 5.40 1.20 -2.32
N PHE A 102 4.45 0.57 -1.60
CA PHE A 102 4.76 -0.35 -0.51
C PHE A 102 3.81 -1.55 -0.48
N ILE A 103 4.39 -2.72 -0.21
CA ILE A 103 3.67 -3.96 0.02
C ILE A 103 4.03 -4.45 1.41
N LEU A 104 3.03 -4.75 2.24
CA LEU A 104 3.22 -5.33 3.56
C LEU A 104 2.78 -6.79 3.53
N ALA A 105 3.69 -7.67 3.91
CA ALA A 105 3.44 -9.11 3.91
C ALA A 105 3.83 -9.73 5.25
N ARG A 106 3.14 -10.77 5.68
CA ARG A 106 3.44 -11.46 6.94
C ARG A 106 4.77 -12.17 6.89
N GLY A 107 5.42 -12.24 8.05
CA GLY A 107 6.68 -12.94 8.23
C GLY A 107 7.91 -12.05 8.09
N ALA A 108 9.08 -12.65 8.22
CA ALA A 108 10.34 -11.94 8.14
C ALA A 108 10.65 -11.48 6.73
N MET A 109 11.40 -10.39 6.61
CA MET A 109 11.87 -9.87 5.31
C MET A 109 12.65 -10.92 4.54
N ASN A 110 12.31 -11.11 3.26
CA ASN A 110 12.95 -12.05 2.34
C ASN A 110 13.21 -11.37 0.99
N TYR A 111 14.03 -11.97 0.14
CA TYR A 111 14.31 -11.46 -1.22
C TYR A 111 13.08 -11.48 -2.13
N ALA A 112 12.15 -12.41 -1.92
CA ALA A 112 10.87 -12.47 -2.62
C ALA A 112 9.73 -12.17 -1.66
N ILE A 113 8.68 -11.51 -2.18
CA ILE A 113 7.46 -11.24 -1.43
C ILE A 113 6.86 -12.57 -0.97
N GLN A 114 6.67 -12.70 0.33
CA GLN A 114 6.00 -13.84 0.94
C GLN A 114 4.50 -13.57 1.06
N SER A 115 3.69 -14.61 0.90
CA SER A 115 2.28 -14.54 1.25
C SER A 115 2.08 -14.83 2.76
N PRO A 116 1.03 -14.31 3.38
CA PRO A 116 0.04 -13.43 2.77
C PRO A 116 0.49 -11.96 2.72
N ILE A 117 0.21 -11.32 1.61
CA ILE A 117 0.19 -9.86 1.52
C ILE A 117 -1.08 -9.40 2.24
N PHE A 118 -0.96 -8.52 3.22
CA PHE A 118 -2.11 -8.08 4.02
C PHE A 118 -2.42 -6.59 3.91
N ALA A 119 -1.50 -5.79 3.39
CA ALA A 119 -1.73 -4.37 3.16
C ALA A 119 -0.88 -3.85 2.00
N LEU A 120 -1.39 -2.81 1.36
CA LEU A 120 -0.75 -2.05 0.30
C LEU A 120 -0.88 -0.57 0.64
N VAL A 121 0.18 0.18 0.41
CA VAL A 121 0.19 1.62 0.65
C VAL A 121 0.66 2.33 -0.60
N GLU A 122 -0.12 3.30 -1.05
CA GLU A 122 0.16 4.12 -2.22
C GLU A 122 0.29 5.59 -1.78
N ALA A 123 1.43 6.20 -2.08
CA ALA A 123 1.69 7.59 -1.75
C ALA A 123 1.21 8.51 -2.89
N LYS A 124 0.35 9.46 -2.60
CA LYS A 124 -0.13 10.44 -3.57
C LYS A 124 0.07 11.88 -3.10
N LYS A 125 0.29 12.77 -4.07
CA LYS A 125 0.46 14.19 -3.79
C LYS A 125 -0.88 14.92 -3.66
N ASN A 126 -1.72 14.84 -4.69
CA ASN A 126 -2.95 15.63 -4.79
C ASN A 126 -4.15 14.84 -5.33
N ASP A 127 -3.93 13.71 -5.99
CA ASP A 127 -4.97 12.93 -6.65
C ASP A 127 -5.30 11.66 -5.85
N VAL A 128 -6.13 11.84 -4.84
CA VAL A 128 -6.57 10.75 -3.96
C VAL A 128 -7.45 9.75 -4.71
N GLU A 129 -8.28 10.21 -5.66
CA GLU A 129 -9.18 9.34 -6.44
C GLU A 129 -8.39 8.38 -7.32
N SER A 130 -7.36 8.89 -8.04
CA SER A 130 -6.44 8.06 -8.82
C SER A 130 -5.67 7.09 -7.93
N GLY A 131 -5.19 7.56 -6.77
CA GLY A 131 -4.52 6.69 -5.79
C GLY A 131 -5.42 5.59 -5.26
N LEU A 132 -6.69 5.88 -4.98
CA LEU A 132 -7.67 4.91 -4.54
C LEU A 132 -7.93 3.84 -5.60
N ALA A 133 -8.11 4.23 -6.88
CA ALA A 133 -8.30 3.29 -7.98
C ALA A 133 -7.10 2.34 -8.14
N GLN A 134 -5.89 2.90 -8.10
CA GLN A 134 -4.65 2.13 -8.17
C GLN A 134 -4.53 1.16 -7.00
N CYS A 135 -4.76 1.63 -5.77
CA CYS A 135 -4.68 0.81 -4.55
C CYS A 135 -5.70 -0.35 -4.58
N ILE A 136 -6.94 -0.09 -4.99
CA ILE A 136 -7.96 -1.14 -5.15
C ILE A 136 -7.51 -2.21 -6.16
N ALA A 137 -6.99 -1.81 -7.32
CA ALA A 137 -6.49 -2.76 -8.31
C ALA A 137 -5.30 -3.58 -7.78
N GLN A 138 -4.39 -2.97 -7.02
CA GLN A 138 -3.29 -3.64 -6.34
C GLN A 138 -3.81 -4.65 -5.28
N MET A 139 -4.86 -4.30 -4.53
CA MET A 139 -5.50 -5.21 -3.56
C MET A 139 -6.05 -6.48 -4.24
N PHE A 140 -6.71 -6.33 -5.39
CA PHE A 140 -7.14 -7.48 -6.18
C PHE A 140 -5.96 -8.32 -6.66
N GLY A 141 -4.89 -7.69 -7.12
CA GLY A 141 -3.66 -8.39 -7.46
C GLY A 141 -3.09 -9.19 -6.30
N ALA A 142 -2.98 -8.56 -5.13
CA ALA A 142 -2.49 -9.21 -3.93
C ALA A 142 -3.41 -10.35 -3.47
N GLN A 143 -4.74 -10.19 -3.56
CA GLN A 143 -5.69 -11.26 -3.27
C GLN A 143 -5.49 -12.48 -4.18
N ILE A 144 -5.30 -12.28 -5.48
CA ILE A 144 -5.02 -13.35 -6.44
C ILE A 144 -3.73 -14.10 -6.06
N ILE A 145 -2.67 -13.38 -5.68
CA ILE A 145 -1.41 -13.98 -5.26
C ILE A 145 -1.59 -14.78 -3.97
N ASN A 146 -2.30 -14.23 -2.98
CA ASN A 146 -2.59 -14.93 -1.73
C ASN A 146 -3.38 -16.23 -1.96
N LEU A 147 -4.42 -16.18 -2.81
CA LEU A 147 -5.22 -17.35 -3.16
C LEU A 147 -4.40 -18.42 -3.89
N ARG A 148 -3.52 -18.03 -4.81
CA ARG A 148 -2.62 -18.97 -5.51
C ARG A 148 -1.66 -19.66 -4.55
N ASN A 149 -1.26 -18.99 -3.48
CA ASN A 149 -0.37 -19.53 -2.47
C ASN A 149 -1.11 -20.19 -1.30
N HIS A 150 -2.42 -20.44 -1.43
CA HIS A 150 -3.29 -21.07 -0.42
C HIS A 150 -3.40 -20.27 0.89
N ASP A 151 -3.23 -18.95 0.84
CA ASP A 151 -3.40 -18.06 1.99
C ASP A 151 -4.80 -17.45 2.00
N GLU A 152 -5.66 -17.87 2.92
CA GLU A 152 -7.07 -17.42 3.05
C GLU A 152 -7.25 -16.02 3.69
N ASN A 153 -6.17 -15.26 3.88
CA ASN A 153 -6.26 -14.00 4.61
C ASN A 153 -6.80 -12.86 3.73
N SER A 154 -7.81 -12.17 4.23
CA SER A 154 -8.31 -10.93 3.62
C SER A 154 -7.26 -9.82 3.66
N ILE A 155 -7.18 -9.03 2.60
CA ILE A 155 -6.32 -7.85 2.51
C ILE A 155 -7.16 -6.64 2.92
N SER A 156 -6.62 -5.83 3.84
CA SER A 156 -7.17 -4.53 4.20
C SER A 156 -6.26 -3.42 3.67
N ALA A 157 -6.86 -2.41 3.05
CA ALA A 157 -6.21 -1.18 2.62
C ALA A 157 -6.36 -0.09 3.66
#